data_456aeb39900e72516d9123ba81b19ac7
#
_entry.id   456aeb39900e72516d9123ba81b19ac7
#
_cell.length_a   1.000
_cell.length_b   1.000
_cell.length_c   1.000
_cell.angle_alpha   90.00
_cell.angle_beta   90.00
_cell.angle_gamma   90.00
#
_symmetry.space_group_name_H-M   'P 1'
#
loop_
_entity.id
_entity.type
_entity.pdbx_description
1 polymer ?
#
loop_
_entity_poly.entity_id
_entity_poly.type
_entity_poly.pdbx_seq_one_letter_code
_entity_poly.pdbx_strand_id
1 'polypeptide(L)'
;MLELRKPKVTDVAAMQALMAPHVLAESLLPRTRLSIVKGLRDYTLAEDGGDLVGLASVSLVDVHLAEIGAVVCENPELLEELLGAVLDEARAMGVERVFILARDPAPYEAVGFARTDIETLPEKRDRQCLRCLRQPRCRQVALLRQV
;
A
#
# COMPACT_ATOMS: atom_id res chain seq x y z
N MET A 1 -2.81 -16.60 16.59
CA MET A 1 -2.49 -17.15 15.27
C MET A 1 -2.70 -16.09 14.21
N LEU A 2 -1.72 -15.88 13.39
CA LEU A 2 -1.78 -14.88 12.32
C LEU A 2 -2.61 -15.37 11.15
N GLU A 3 -3.52 -14.53 10.66
CA GLU A 3 -4.34 -14.81 9.50
C GLU A 3 -4.38 -13.60 8.57
N LEU A 4 -4.16 -13.85 7.29
CA LEU A 4 -4.35 -12.83 6.24
C LEU A 4 -5.71 -13.05 5.60
N ARG A 5 -6.49 -11.97 5.47
CA ARG A 5 -7.83 -12.06 4.89
C ARG A 5 -8.24 -10.75 4.21
N LYS A 6 -9.29 -10.83 3.41
CA LYS A 6 -9.91 -9.65 2.80
C LYS A 6 -10.86 -8.98 3.81
N PRO A 7 -10.97 -7.64 3.77
CA PRO A 7 -11.86 -6.93 4.67
C PRO A 7 -13.33 -7.04 4.29
N LYS A 8 -14.16 -6.83 5.30
CA LYS A 8 -15.60 -6.61 5.17
C LYS A 8 -15.90 -5.16 5.56
N VAL A 9 -17.09 -4.67 5.23
CA VAL A 9 -17.49 -3.30 5.60
C VAL A 9 -17.45 -3.07 7.12
N THR A 10 -17.64 -4.11 7.89
CA THR A 10 -17.55 -4.06 9.36
C THR A 10 -16.13 -3.82 9.87
N ASP A 11 -15.12 -4.00 9.03
CA ASP A 11 -13.71 -3.76 9.40
C ASP A 11 -13.29 -2.30 9.23
N VAL A 12 -14.08 -1.49 8.54
CA VAL A 12 -13.65 -0.13 8.12
C VAL A 12 -13.24 0.75 9.30
N ALA A 13 -13.98 0.72 10.39
CA ALA A 13 -13.65 1.51 11.59
C ALA A 13 -12.29 1.11 12.17
N ALA A 14 -12.02 -0.18 12.28
CA ALA A 14 -10.74 -0.70 12.77
C ALA A 14 -9.59 -0.37 11.80
N MET A 15 -9.85 -0.42 10.49
CA MET A 15 -8.86 -0.03 9.47
C MET A 15 -8.48 1.45 9.60
N GLN A 16 -9.47 2.33 9.77
CA GLN A 16 -9.20 3.76 9.99
C GLN A 16 -8.39 3.98 11.26
N ALA A 17 -8.74 3.31 12.34
CA ALA A 17 -8.01 3.42 13.61
C ALA A 17 -6.56 2.97 13.46
N LEU A 18 -6.31 1.90 12.71
CA LEU A 18 -4.96 1.39 12.47
C LEU A 18 -4.13 2.36 11.62
N MET A 19 -4.74 3.03 10.65
CA MET A 19 -4.05 3.98 9.77
C MET A 19 -3.82 5.35 10.40
N ALA A 20 -4.64 5.76 11.36
CA ALA A 20 -4.64 7.13 11.90
C ALA A 20 -3.27 7.62 12.41
N PRO A 21 -2.49 6.84 13.18
CA PRO A 21 -1.17 7.29 13.63
C PRO A 21 -0.20 7.57 12.48
N HIS A 22 -0.31 6.83 11.39
CA HIS A 22 0.55 6.97 10.21
C HIS A 22 0.14 8.18 9.37
N VAL A 23 -1.13 8.53 9.35
CA VAL A 23 -1.61 9.78 8.74
C VAL A 23 -1.08 10.98 9.51
N LEU A 24 -1.15 10.96 10.84
CA LEU A 24 -0.63 12.02 11.69
C LEU A 24 0.88 12.18 11.55
N ALA A 25 1.61 11.08 11.37
CA ALA A 25 3.05 11.08 11.13
C ALA A 25 3.43 11.42 9.68
N GLU A 26 2.46 11.71 8.83
CA GLU A 26 2.63 12.01 7.40
C GLU A 26 3.30 10.90 6.58
N SER A 27 3.36 9.68 7.09
CA SER A 27 3.85 8.52 6.35
C SER A 27 2.77 7.91 5.47
N LEU A 28 1.52 8.32 5.64
CA LEU A 28 0.37 7.85 4.88
C LEU A 28 -0.54 9.05 4.56
N LEU A 29 -1.09 9.08 3.35
CA LEU A 29 -2.10 10.09 2.98
C LEU A 29 -3.42 9.81 3.70
N PRO A 30 -4.17 10.87 4.09
CA PRO A 30 -5.47 10.70 4.71
C PRO A 30 -6.42 9.87 3.85
N ARG A 31 -7.19 8.98 4.49
CA ARG A 31 -8.21 8.17 3.82
C ARG A 31 -9.53 8.32 4.56
N THR A 32 -10.55 8.77 3.84
CA THR A 32 -11.89 8.88 4.38
C THR A 32 -12.53 7.48 4.49
N ARG A 33 -13.53 7.37 5.36
CA ARG A 33 -14.33 6.15 5.45
C ARG A 33 -14.86 5.74 4.08
N LEU A 34 -15.40 6.69 3.32
CA LEU A 34 -15.95 6.42 2.00
C LEU A 34 -14.89 5.92 1.00
N SER A 35 -13.69 6.48 1.03
CA SER A 35 -12.60 6.02 0.16
C SER A 35 -12.18 4.59 0.48
N ILE A 36 -12.16 4.24 1.76
CA ILE A 36 -11.87 2.85 2.19
C ILE A 36 -12.97 1.91 1.71
N VAL A 37 -14.24 2.29 1.90
CA VAL A 37 -15.37 1.48 1.45
C VAL A 37 -15.34 1.25 -0.05
N LYS A 38 -15.09 2.29 -0.85
CA LYS A 38 -15.01 2.18 -2.30
C LYS A 38 -13.85 1.31 -2.78
N GLY A 39 -12.71 1.40 -2.10
CA GLY A 39 -11.53 0.60 -2.41
C GLY A 39 -11.38 -0.65 -1.54
N LEU A 40 -12.44 -1.13 -0.92
CA LEU A 40 -12.37 -2.19 0.09
C LEU A 40 -11.67 -3.44 -0.41
N ARG A 41 -11.92 -3.84 -1.65
CA ARG A 41 -11.34 -5.05 -2.24
C ARG A 41 -9.84 -4.97 -2.49
N ASP A 42 -9.29 -3.76 -2.50
CA ASP A 42 -7.85 -3.55 -2.72
C ASP A 42 -7.03 -3.94 -1.49
N TYR A 43 -7.66 -3.99 -0.31
CA TYR A 43 -6.97 -4.23 0.95
C TYR A 43 -6.84 -5.72 1.27
N THR A 44 -5.74 -6.05 1.95
CA THR A 44 -5.55 -7.31 2.65
C THR A 44 -5.26 -6.97 4.10
N LEU A 45 -5.95 -7.65 5.02
CA LEU A 45 -5.81 -7.46 6.46
C LEU A 45 -5.00 -8.57 7.08
N ALA A 46 -4.24 -8.24 8.11
CA ALA A 46 -3.57 -9.21 8.97
C ALA A 46 -4.20 -9.16 10.36
N GLU A 47 -4.69 -10.29 10.81
CA GLU A 47 -5.24 -10.48 12.15
C GLU A 47 -4.36 -11.41 12.97
N ASP A 48 -4.25 -11.11 14.26
CA ASP A 48 -3.63 -12.00 15.23
C ASP A 48 -4.57 -12.14 16.43
N GLY A 49 -5.13 -13.34 16.60
CA GLY A 49 -6.06 -13.61 17.68
C GLY A 49 -7.32 -12.75 17.66
N GLY A 50 -7.78 -12.35 16.48
CA GLY A 50 -8.96 -11.50 16.33
C GLY A 50 -8.66 -9.99 16.30
N ASP A 51 -7.43 -9.59 16.63
CA ASP A 51 -7.00 -8.20 16.59
C ASP A 51 -6.39 -7.86 15.23
N LEU A 52 -6.76 -6.71 14.68
CA LEU A 52 -6.19 -6.20 13.43
C LEU A 52 -4.79 -5.64 13.72
N VAL A 53 -3.77 -6.26 13.13
CA VAL A 53 -2.35 -5.91 13.38
C VAL A 53 -1.64 -5.35 12.16
N GLY A 54 -2.24 -5.41 10.97
CA GLY A 54 -1.65 -4.87 9.77
C GLY A 54 -2.63 -4.81 8.61
N LEU A 55 -2.29 -4.00 7.62
CA LEU A 55 -3.02 -3.96 6.36
C LEU A 55 -2.10 -3.50 5.23
N ALA A 56 -2.44 -3.89 4.02
CA ALA A 56 -1.82 -3.36 2.81
C ALA A 56 -2.86 -3.30 1.71
N SER A 57 -2.70 -2.38 0.77
CA SER A 57 -3.57 -2.29 -0.40
C SER A 57 -2.77 -2.37 -1.69
N VAL A 58 -3.38 -2.95 -2.72
CA VAL A 58 -2.88 -2.93 -4.08
C VAL A 58 -4.00 -2.56 -5.02
N SER A 59 -3.76 -1.59 -5.90
CA SER A 59 -4.76 -1.12 -6.86
C SER A 59 -4.14 -0.97 -8.24
N LEU A 60 -4.94 -1.16 -9.27
CA LEU A 60 -4.50 -0.99 -10.65
C LEU A 60 -4.38 0.51 -10.95
N VAL A 61 -3.26 0.88 -11.57
CA VAL A 61 -3.02 2.24 -12.08
C VAL A 61 -3.18 2.25 -13.59
N ASP A 62 -2.73 1.18 -14.25
CA ASP A 62 -2.90 0.95 -15.67
C ASP A 62 -2.91 -0.56 -15.93
N VAL A 63 -3.07 -0.98 -17.17
CA VAL A 63 -3.15 -2.40 -17.55
C VAL A 63 -1.87 -3.19 -17.23
N HIS A 64 -0.75 -2.51 -17.10
CA HIS A 64 0.56 -3.14 -16.85
C HIS A 64 1.19 -2.73 -15.52
N LEU A 65 0.50 -1.90 -14.72
CA LEU A 65 1.07 -1.30 -13.53
C LEU A 65 0.06 -1.26 -12.38
N ALA A 66 0.48 -1.71 -11.21
CA ALA A 66 -0.30 -1.60 -9.97
C ALA A 66 0.50 -0.82 -8.92
N GLU A 67 -0.21 -0.23 -7.98
CA GLU A 67 0.37 0.49 -6.86
C GLU A 67 0.02 -0.20 -5.54
N ILE A 68 1.04 -0.43 -4.70
CA ILE A 68 0.81 -0.71 -3.28
C ILE A 68 0.60 0.65 -2.62
N GLY A 69 -0.64 0.93 -2.20
CA GLY A 69 -1.02 2.26 -1.73
C GLY A 69 -0.81 2.46 -0.25
N ALA A 70 -1.53 1.73 0.57
CA ALA A 70 -1.40 1.78 2.02
C ALA A 70 -0.63 0.55 2.50
N VAL A 71 0.30 0.75 3.42
CA VAL A 71 0.96 -0.34 4.15
C VAL A 71 1.09 0.09 5.60
N VAL A 72 0.47 -0.65 6.49
CA VAL A 72 0.57 -0.44 7.94
C VAL A 72 0.91 -1.76 8.58
N CYS A 73 2.13 -1.88 9.06
CA CYS A 73 2.59 -3.08 9.76
C CYS A 73 3.91 -2.76 10.47
N GLU A 74 3.95 -2.94 11.78
CA GLU A 74 5.14 -2.66 12.58
C GLU A 74 6.07 -3.87 12.72
N ASN A 75 5.55 -5.07 12.49
CA ASN A 75 6.34 -6.30 12.60
C ASN A 75 6.97 -6.66 11.24
N PRO A 76 8.32 -6.68 11.13
CA PRO A 76 9.00 -6.96 9.85
C PRO A 76 8.66 -8.31 9.23
N GLU A 77 8.48 -9.37 10.05
CA GLU A 77 8.14 -10.70 9.54
C GLU A 77 6.72 -10.70 8.95
N LEU A 78 5.79 -10.05 9.64
CA LEU A 78 4.43 -9.90 9.17
C LEU A 78 4.36 -9.04 7.91
N LEU A 79 5.19 -8.00 7.83
CA LEU A 79 5.27 -7.14 6.66
C LEU A 79 5.64 -7.94 5.41
N GLU A 80 6.60 -8.84 5.51
CA GLU A 80 7.00 -9.67 4.38
C GLU A 80 5.85 -10.57 3.90
N GLU A 81 5.12 -11.21 4.82
CA GLU A 81 3.97 -12.02 4.47
C GLU A 81 2.85 -11.20 3.83
N LEU A 82 2.58 -10.02 4.38
CA LEU A 82 1.54 -9.13 3.89
C LEU A 82 1.88 -8.61 2.49
N LEU A 83 3.12 -8.20 2.24
CA LEU A 83 3.58 -7.79 0.92
C LEU A 83 3.53 -8.95 -0.07
N GLY A 84 3.89 -10.16 0.37
CA GLY A 84 3.76 -11.37 -0.45
C GLY A 84 2.33 -11.59 -0.94
N ALA A 85 1.36 -11.42 -0.05
CA ALA A 85 -0.05 -11.58 -0.40
C ALA A 85 -0.52 -10.55 -1.44
N VAL A 86 -0.16 -9.28 -1.28
CA VAL A 86 -0.57 -8.24 -2.26
C VAL A 86 0.15 -8.37 -3.59
N LEU A 87 1.40 -8.85 -3.59
CA LEU A 87 2.12 -9.16 -4.84
C LEU A 87 1.48 -10.34 -5.58
N ASP A 88 1.02 -11.36 -4.85
CA ASP A 88 0.30 -12.48 -5.44
C ASP A 88 -1.03 -12.02 -6.07
N GLU A 89 -1.74 -11.10 -5.43
CA GLU A 89 -2.93 -10.49 -6.03
C GLU A 89 -2.60 -9.73 -7.32
N ALA A 90 -1.52 -8.97 -7.32
CA ALA A 90 -1.08 -8.25 -8.51
C ALA A 90 -0.80 -9.23 -9.67
N ARG A 91 -0.10 -10.33 -9.39
CA ARG A 91 0.14 -11.38 -10.39
C ARG A 91 -1.16 -11.98 -10.91
N ALA A 92 -2.11 -12.24 -10.01
CA ALA A 92 -3.42 -12.78 -10.39
C ALA A 92 -4.23 -11.82 -11.26
N MET A 93 -4.04 -10.51 -11.09
CA MET A 93 -4.65 -9.49 -11.95
C MET A 93 -3.97 -9.35 -13.31
N GLY A 94 -2.80 -9.94 -13.49
CA GLY A 94 -2.08 -9.94 -14.76
C GLY A 94 -1.18 -8.74 -15.00
N VAL A 95 -0.93 -7.90 -14.01
CA VAL A 95 0.02 -6.79 -14.16
C VAL A 95 1.47 -7.29 -14.15
N GLU A 96 2.33 -6.57 -14.84
CA GLU A 96 3.74 -6.94 -14.98
C GLU A 96 4.63 -6.26 -13.94
N ARG A 97 4.22 -5.08 -13.47
CA ARG A 97 5.02 -4.26 -12.55
C ARG A 97 4.16 -3.75 -11.41
N VAL A 98 4.78 -3.64 -10.25
CA VAL A 98 4.17 -3.06 -9.04
C VAL A 98 5.13 -2.02 -8.48
N PHE A 99 4.60 -0.87 -8.09
CA PHE A 99 5.40 0.16 -7.44
C PHE A 99 4.80 0.56 -6.10
N ILE A 100 5.62 1.19 -5.27
CA ILE A 100 5.23 1.79 -4.00
C ILE A 100 5.97 3.11 -3.83
N LEU A 101 5.31 4.08 -3.21
CA LEU A 101 5.95 5.29 -2.71
C LEU A 101 6.10 5.15 -1.19
N ALA A 102 7.33 5.21 -0.70
CA ALA A 102 7.62 5.01 0.72
C ALA A 102 8.63 6.03 1.24
N ARG A 103 8.48 6.44 2.51
CA ARG A 103 9.45 7.31 3.17
C ARG A 103 10.72 6.55 3.54
N ASP A 104 10.57 5.30 3.97
CA ASP A 104 11.67 4.40 4.27
C ASP A 104 11.67 3.26 3.27
N PRO A 105 12.60 3.27 2.31
CA PRO A 105 12.65 2.23 1.28
C PRO A 105 13.19 0.89 1.73
N ALA A 106 13.93 0.83 2.84
CA ALA A 106 14.68 -0.36 3.23
C ALA A 106 13.82 -1.64 3.35
N PRO A 107 12.63 -1.63 4.00
CA PRO A 107 11.83 -2.84 4.10
C PRO A 107 11.38 -3.37 2.73
N TYR A 108 11.16 -2.48 1.77
CA TYR A 108 10.70 -2.86 0.43
C TYR A 108 11.85 -3.34 -0.44
N GLU A 109 13.04 -2.75 -0.29
CA GLU A 109 14.25 -3.24 -0.95
C GLU A 109 14.54 -4.68 -0.52
N ALA A 110 14.29 -5.01 0.74
CA ALA A 110 14.48 -6.37 1.27
C ALA A 110 13.60 -7.42 0.60
N VAL A 111 12.44 -7.02 0.05
CA VAL A 111 11.52 -7.92 -0.67
C VAL A 111 11.59 -7.77 -2.19
N GLY A 112 12.66 -7.20 -2.70
CA GLY A 112 12.96 -7.20 -4.13
C GLY A 112 12.53 -5.95 -4.90
N PHE A 113 12.10 -4.89 -4.23
CA PHE A 113 11.86 -3.60 -4.89
C PHE A 113 13.18 -2.87 -5.12
N ALA A 114 13.26 -2.16 -6.23
CA ALA A 114 14.40 -1.30 -6.54
C ALA A 114 13.96 0.15 -6.59
N ARG A 115 14.77 1.06 -6.05
CA ARG A 115 14.49 2.50 -6.13
C ARG A 115 14.45 2.94 -7.59
N THR A 116 13.51 3.82 -7.90
CA THR A 116 13.39 4.43 -9.21
C THR A 116 12.99 5.89 -9.06
N ASP A 117 13.04 6.64 -10.16
CA ASP A 117 12.56 8.01 -10.18
C ASP A 117 11.06 8.00 -10.50
N ILE A 118 10.28 8.88 -9.86
CA ILE A 118 8.86 9.04 -10.17
C ILE A 118 8.63 9.42 -11.65
N GLU A 119 9.62 10.02 -12.28
CA GLU A 119 9.58 10.33 -13.71
C GLU A 119 9.45 9.08 -14.58
N THR A 120 9.86 7.91 -14.07
CA THR A 120 9.69 6.63 -14.77
C THR A 120 8.28 6.05 -14.63
N LEU A 121 7.42 6.72 -13.84
CA LEU A 121 6.05 6.32 -13.55
C LEU A 121 5.08 7.45 -13.91
N PRO A 122 4.98 7.83 -15.20
CA PRO A 122 4.14 8.95 -15.62
C PRO A 122 2.66 8.74 -15.27
N GLU A 123 2.19 7.50 -15.23
CA GLU A 123 0.82 7.16 -14.84
C GLU A 123 0.50 7.65 -13.43
N LYS A 124 1.46 7.54 -12.50
CA LYS A 124 1.32 8.02 -11.14
C LYS A 124 1.57 9.51 -11.05
N ARG A 125 2.69 9.97 -11.61
CA ARG A 125 3.11 11.38 -11.54
C ARG A 125 2.05 12.30 -12.12
N ASP A 126 1.63 12.04 -13.34
CA ASP A 126 0.76 12.94 -14.10
C ASP A 126 -0.68 12.94 -13.57
N ARG A 127 -1.15 11.81 -13.07
CA ARG A 127 -2.53 11.69 -12.59
C ARG A 127 -2.70 12.08 -11.13
N GLN A 128 -1.69 11.91 -10.28
CA GLN A 128 -1.82 12.07 -8.83
C GLN A 128 -0.76 12.98 -8.22
N CYS A 129 0.53 12.74 -8.48
CA CYS A 129 1.60 13.43 -7.76
C CYS A 129 1.62 14.92 -8.03
N LEU A 130 1.37 15.35 -9.26
CA LEU A 130 1.33 16.78 -9.62
C LEU A 130 0.19 17.54 -8.95
N ARG A 131 -0.85 16.84 -8.51
CA ARG A 131 -2.02 17.39 -7.84
C ARG A 131 -2.04 17.08 -6.33
N CYS A 132 -1.02 16.41 -5.83
CA CYS A 132 -0.96 16.02 -4.43
C CYS A 132 -0.68 17.22 -3.54
N LEU A 133 -1.40 17.33 -2.41
CA LEU A 133 -1.23 18.40 -1.43
C LEU A 133 0.15 18.43 -0.80
N ARG A 134 0.90 17.34 -0.85
CA ARG A 134 2.26 17.24 -0.31
C ARG A 134 3.34 17.78 -1.24
N GLN A 135 3.02 18.04 -2.51
CA GLN A 135 3.99 18.65 -3.42
C GLN A 135 4.21 20.13 -3.07
N PRO A 136 5.45 20.65 -3.13
CA PRO A 136 6.71 19.97 -3.46
C PRO A 136 7.40 19.27 -2.26
N ARG A 137 6.74 19.17 -1.11
CA ARG A 137 7.32 18.68 0.14
C ARG A 137 7.28 17.16 0.29
N CYS A 138 6.85 16.45 -0.73
CA CYS A 138 6.80 14.99 -0.70
C CYS A 138 8.21 14.40 -0.54
N ARG A 139 8.41 13.55 0.49
CA ARG A 139 9.67 12.89 0.79
C ARG A 139 9.65 11.39 0.51
N GLN A 140 8.64 10.93 -0.21
CA GLN A 140 8.51 9.51 -0.52
C GLN A 140 9.44 9.13 -1.67
N VAL A 141 9.99 7.95 -1.56
CA VAL A 141 10.87 7.34 -2.57
C VAL A 141 10.03 6.37 -3.40
N ALA A 142 10.17 6.43 -4.71
CA ALA A 142 9.51 5.48 -5.60
C ALA A 142 10.34 4.19 -5.70
N LEU A 143 9.67 3.04 -5.57
CA LEU A 143 10.29 1.73 -5.72
C LEU A 143 9.44 0.89 -6.66
N LEU A 144 10.10 0.10 -7.50
CA LEU A 144 9.48 -0.69 -8.55
C LEU A 144 9.93 -2.14 -8.46
N ARG A 145 9.02 -3.06 -8.76
CA ARG A 145 9.31 -4.49 -8.84
C ARG A 145 8.56 -5.13 -10.00
N GLN A 146 9.25 -6.01 -10.73
CA GLN A 146 8.61 -6.92 -11.69
C GLN A 146 7.89 -8.04 -10.94
N VAL A 147 6.73 -8.44 -11.39
CA VAL A 147 5.95 -9.53 -10.81
C VAL A 147 5.52 -10.56 -11.83
#